data_c436603d070fe984a07b497ecd89b300
#
_entry.id   c436603d070fe984a07b497ecd89b300
#
_cell.length_a   1.000
_cell.length_b   1.000
_cell.length_c   1.000
_cell.angle_alpha   90.00
_cell.angle_beta   90.00
_cell.angle_gamma   90.00
#
_symmetry.space_group_name_H-M   'P 1'
#
loop_
_entity.id
_entity.type
_entity.pdbx_description
1 polymer ?
#
loop_
_entity_poly.entity_id
_entity_poly.type
_entity_poly.pdbx_seq_one_letter_code
_entity_poly.pdbx_strand_id
1 'polypeptide(L)'
;PTGLDYDWEVCMTMNTSWGYKWYDNEWKSSETLIKMLVDIASKGGNLLLNVGPTAEGLIPDSSVIRLEEIGNWMNRNGESVYGTTASPFFKLTWGRCTKKIENGNTTLYLHVFDWPKDELLRVPGMDAKIRDIYLLKNPKQKFAWKFEDNDLLLHAPKVIFDPINTVIVVKINGEPEITSNKPSLAEGKISLPAEFADIHNPGYGTQARLENSGETFKITRWIDPRVRVEWMFTTDEPGMYQAEALVNVKQSGAAELAIGENKVKSEIPQGNGTIQKIVLGEIKIDKAGDQLLKFTPVKENWGEIELSGIVLSKKQ
;
A
#
# COMPACT_ATOMS: atom_id res chain seq x y z
N PRO A 1 7.02 -3.36 4.69
CA PRO A 1 7.76 -3.78 5.88
C PRO A 1 7.25 -2.99 7.07
N THR A 2 6.95 -3.71 8.12
CA THR A 2 6.54 -3.16 9.41
C THR A 2 7.79 -2.72 10.15
N GLY A 3 7.99 -1.42 10.31
CA GLY A 3 9.03 -0.83 11.14
C GLY A 3 10.47 -1.32 10.88
N LEU A 4 11.40 -0.42 10.88
CA LEU A 4 12.82 -0.74 10.93
C LEU A 4 13.29 -0.56 12.39
N ASP A 5 14.34 -1.26 12.79
CA ASP A 5 14.92 -1.16 14.15
C ASP A 5 15.73 0.14 14.36
N TYR A 6 15.62 1.09 13.42
CA TYR A 6 16.29 2.39 13.46
C TYR A 6 15.37 3.50 12.92
N ASP A 7 15.63 4.74 13.36
CA ASP A 7 14.92 5.92 12.88
C ASP A 7 15.27 6.21 11.42
N TRP A 8 14.27 6.56 10.62
CA TRP A 8 14.42 6.92 9.22
C TRP A 8 13.47 8.03 8.80
N GLU A 9 13.82 8.68 7.72
CA GLU A 9 13.12 9.83 7.21
C GLU A 9 12.99 9.77 5.69
N VAL A 10 11.88 10.27 5.16
CA VAL A 10 11.69 10.51 3.74
C VAL A 10 11.70 12.01 3.49
N CYS A 11 12.66 12.48 2.71
CA CYS A 11 12.66 13.85 2.19
C CYS A 11 11.80 13.94 0.93
N MET A 12 10.86 14.88 0.89
CA MET A 12 9.92 15.02 -0.22
C MET A 12 9.68 16.48 -0.58
N THR A 13 9.49 16.74 -1.87
CA THR A 13 9.06 18.04 -2.39
C THR A 13 7.55 18.08 -2.58
N MET A 14 6.92 19.27 -2.52
CA MET A 14 5.51 19.44 -2.85
C MET A 14 5.24 19.44 -4.35
N ASN A 15 6.26 19.76 -5.17
CA ASN A 15 6.26 19.78 -6.63
C ASN A 15 7.37 18.89 -7.19
N THR A 16 7.94 19.22 -8.35
CA THR A 16 8.99 18.43 -9.02
C THR A 16 10.41 18.85 -8.67
N SER A 17 10.60 19.98 -7.95
CA SER A 17 11.93 20.50 -7.63
C SER A 17 12.11 20.87 -6.16
N TRP A 18 13.36 20.79 -5.67
CA TRP A 18 13.73 21.16 -4.31
C TRP A 18 13.72 22.68 -4.10
N GLY A 19 14.28 23.42 -5.06
CA GLY A 19 14.27 24.88 -5.05
C GLY A 19 13.07 25.46 -5.80
N TYR A 20 12.84 26.75 -5.61
CA TYR A 20 11.81 27.48 -6.33
C TYR A 20 12.09 27.52 -7.84
N LYS A 21 11.06 27.21 -8.63
CA LYS A 21 11.01 27.40 -10.08
C LYS A 21 9.67 27.99 -10.45
N TRP A 22 9.66 29.20 -11.00
CA TRP A 22 8.44 29.93 -11.35
C TRP A 22 7.55 29.23 -12.36
N TYR A 23 8.10 28.32 -13.15
CA TYR A 23 7.40 27.54 -14.19
C TYR A 23 7.00 26.11 -13.74
N ASP A 24 7.37 25.69 -12.52
CA ASP A 24 6.99 24.37 -11.99
C ASP A 24 5.61 24.44 -11.33
N ASN A 25 4.60 24.00 -12.09
CA ASN A 25 3.19 24.00 -11.65
C ASN A 25 2.66 22.58 -11.39
N GLU A 26 3.54 21.57 -11.34
CA GLU A 26 3.16 20.18 -11.06
C GLU A 26 3.15 19.89 -9.56
N TRP A 27 2.12 20.38 -8.89
CA TRP A 27 1.98 20.24 -7.46
C TRP A 27 1.24 18.96 -7.05
N LYS A 28 1.79 18.24 -6.07
CA LYS A 28 1.06 17.18 -5.37
C LYS A 28 -0.15 17.77 -4.67
N SER A 29 -1.29 17.08 -4.69
CA SER A 29 -2.46 17.49 -3.92
C SER A 29 -2.23 17.33 -2.42
N SER A 30 -2.95 18.07 -1.58
CA SER A 30 -2.91 17.90 -0.13
C SER A 30 -3.35 16.52 0.30
N GLU A 31 -4.32 15.91 -0.41
CA GLU A 31 -4.68 14.50 -0.23
C GLU A 31 -3.48 13.57 -0.42
N THR A 32 -2.72 13.74 -1.51
CA THR A 32 -1.51 12.95 -1.77
C THR A 32 -0.49 13.12 -0.65
N LEU A 33 -0.26 14.35 -0.19
CA LEU A 33 0.72 14.64 0.86
C LEU A 33 0.29 14.09 2.22
N ILE A 34 -1.00 14.15 2.56
CA ILE A 34 -1.55 13.57 3.80
C ILE A 34 -1.44 12.03 3.75
N LYS A 35 -1.83 11.40 2.64
CA LYS A 35 -1.70 9.94 2.48
C LYS A 35 -0.24 9.49 2.55
N MET A 36 0.70 10.27 2.00
CA MET A 36 2.14 10.01 2.12
C MET A 36 2.64 10.13 3.56
N LEU A 37 2.25 11.17 4.29
CA LEU A 37 2.58 11.34 5.71
C LEU A 37 2.13 10.11 6.51
N VAL A 38 0.89 9.70 6.33
CA VAL A 38 0.31 8.54 7.01
C VAL A 38 0.98 7.24 6.61
N ASP A 39 1.29 7.05 5.32
CA ASP A 39 2.02 5.87 4.83
C ASP A 39 3.40 5.75 5.49
N ILE A 40 4.14 6.84 5.56
CA ILE A 40 5.46 6.90 6.18
C ILE A 40 5.36 6.63 7.70
N ALA A 41 4.45 7.31 8.40
CA ALA A 41 4.22 7.11 9.84
C ALA A 41 3.79 5.67 10.15
N SER A 42 2.94 5.05 9.31
CA SER A 42 2.50 3.67 9.46
C SER A 42 3.63 2.64 9.33
N LYS A 43 4.77 3.04 8.81
CA LYS A 43 6.00 2.24 8.67
C LYS A 43 7.07 2.63 9.70
N GLY A 44 6.74 3.55 10.63
CA GLY A 44 7.64 4.03 11.68
C GLY A 44 8.64 5.09 11.22
N GLY A 45 8.39 5.75 10.07
CA GLY A 45 9.25 6.79 9.53
C GLY A 45 8.75 8.21 9.79
N ASN A 46 9.58 9.19 9.47
CA ASN A 46 9.28 10.62 9.52
C ASN A 46 9.24 11.22 8.12
N LEU A 47 8.40 12.22 7.91
CA LEU A 47 8.33 12.98 6.66
C LEU A 47 9.00 14.34 6.84
N LEU A 48 10.02 14.62 6.04
CA LEU A 48 10.58 15.95 5.85
C LEU A 48 10.01 16.54 4.54
N LEU A 49 9.00 17.41 4.68
CA LEU A 49 8.34 18.05 3.54
C LEU A 49 9.00 19.38 3.22
N ASN A 50 9.65 19.46 2.07
CA ASN A 50 10.39 20.63 1.63
C ASN A 50 9.47 21.72 1.06
N VAL A 51 9.81 22.98 1.33
CA VAL A 51 9.31 24.17 0.66
C VAL A 51 10.46 24.88 -0.04
N GLY A 52 10.22 25.43 -1.25
CA GLY A 52 11.20 26.20 -2.01
C GLY A 52 10.83 27.68 -1.98
N PRO A 53 11.44 28.53 -1.11
CA PRO A 53 11.15 29.97 -1.07
C PRO A 53 11.61 30.67 -2.37
N THR A 54 10.94 31.78 -2.71
CA THR A 54 11.36 32.68 -3.78
C THR A 54 12.67 33.38 -3.44
N ALA A 55 13.25 34.13 -4.39
CA ALA A 55 14.47 34.92 -4.16
C ALA A 55 14.30 35.99 -3.05
N GLU A 56 13.07 36.45 -2.83
CA GLU A 56 12.70 37.40 -1.77
C GLU A 56 12.47 36.71 -0.42
N GLY A 57 12.61 35.38 -0.33
CA GLY A 57 12.40 34.59 0.88
C GLY A 57 10.93 34.29 1.20
N LEU A 58 10.02 34.48 0.23
CA LEU A 58 8.59 34.21 0.41
C LEU A 58 8.26 32.76 0.07
N ILE A 59 7.40 32.14 0.87
CA ILE A 59 6.85 30.80 0.56
C ILE A 59 5.76 30.96 -0.52
N PRO A 60 5.83 30.23 -1.64
CA PRO A 60 4.84 30.31 -2.70
C PRO A 60 3.42 29.97 -2.20
N ASP A 61 2.40 30.68 -2.68
CA ASP A 61 0.99 30.48 -2.30
C ASP A 61 0.54 29.02 -2.44
N SER A 62 1.00 28.35 -3.51
CA SER A 62 0.71 26.93 -3.71
C SER A 62 1.24 26.02 -2.60
N SER A 63 2.35 26.38 -1.96
CA SER A 63 2.86 25.66 -0.77
C SER A 63 2.05 26.04 0.48
N VAL A 64 1.73 27.33 0.65
CA VAL A 64 0.95 27.82 1.81
C VAL A 64 -0.41 27.12 1.87
N ILE A 65 -1.16 27.11 0.76
CA ILE A 65 -2.47 26.44 0.68
C ILE A 65 -2.37 24.98 1.12
N ARG A 66 -1.38 24.24 0.62
CA ARG A 66 -1.19 22.83 0.97
C ARG A 66 -0.84 22.61 2.43
N LEU A 67 0.02 23.48 2.98
CA LEU A 67 0.39 23.42 4.40
C LEU A 67 -0.81 23.74 5.30
N GLU A 68 -1.67 24.70 4.91
CA GLU A 68 -2.90 25.01 5.65
C GLU A 68 -3.88 23.82 5.62
N GLU A 69 -4.07 23.19 4.48
CA GLU A 69 -4.95 22.02 4.36
C GLU A 69 -4.42 20.82 5.16
N ILE A 70 -3.09 20.55 5.09
CA ILE A 70 -2.43 19.54 5.92
C ILE A 70 -2.57 19.89 7.40
N GLY A 71 -2.32 21.15 7.78
CA GLY A 71 -2.46 21.64 9.15
C GLY A 71 -3.88 21.48 9.68
N ASN A 72 -4.89 21.78 8.87
CA ASN A 72 -6.30 21.57 9.21
C ASN A 72 -6.65 20.10 9.43
N TRP A 73 -6.08 19.20 8.62
CA TRP A 73 -6.23 17.76 8.82
C TRP A 73 -5.51 17.31 10.10
N MET A 74 -4.26 17.76 10.31
CA MET A 74 -3.45 17.43 11.50
C MET A 74 -4.09 17.94 12.80
N ASN A 75 -4.69 19.11 12.81
CA ASN A 75 -5.41 19.64 13.98
C ASN A 75 -6.54 18.72 14.46
N ARG A 76 -7.13 17.94 13.56
CA ARG A 76 -8.21 16.99 13.88
C ARG A 76 -7.72 15.55 14.11
N ASN A 77 -6.61 15.18 13.46
CA ASN A 77 -6.17 13.79 13.38
C ASN A 77 -4.73 13.57 13.87
N GLY A 78 -4.01 14.60 14.30
CA GLY A 78 -2.58 14.54 14.67
C GLY A 78 -2.27 13.52 15.76
N GLU A 79 -3.22 13.20 16.65
CA GLU A 79 -3.08 12.11 17.63
C GLU A 79 -2.73 10.77 16.97
N SER A 80 -3.23 10.53 15.76
CA SER A 80 -3.00 9.30 15.01
C SER A 80 -1.65 9.25 14.28
N VAL A 81 -0.85 10.33 14.36
CA VAL A 81 0.46 10.46 13.71
C VAL A 81 1.56 10.70 14.75
N TYR A 82 1.35 11.69 15.63
CA TYR A 82 2.37 12.06 16.61
C TYR A 82 2.55 11.02 17.71
N GLY A 83 3.81 10.63 17.94
CA GLY A 83 4.18 9.68 19.00
C GLY A 83 3.66 8.26 18.76
N THR A 84 3.34 7.94 17.51
CA THR A 84 2.95 6.58 17.10
C THR A 84 4.15 5.80 16.59
N THR A 85 3.99 4.49 16.49
CA THR A 85 4.95 3.54 15.93
C THR A 85 4.36 2.82 14.73
N ALA A 86 5.18 1.98 14.07
CA ALA A 86 4.78 1.22 12.89
C ALA A 86 3.54 0.35 13.12
N SER A 87 2.80 0.14 12.03
CA SER A 87 1.67 -0.78 11.94
C SER A 87 2.07 -2.20 12.37
N PRO A 88 1.22 -2.90 13.13
CA PRO A 88 1.43 -4.32 13.41
C PRO A 88 0.99 -5.21 12.23
N PHE A 89 0.24 -4.67 11.25
CA PHE A 89 -0.26 -5.42 10.10
C PHE A 89 0.73 -5.40 8.94
N PHE A 90 0.83 -6.52 8.23
CA PHE A 90 1.66 -6.58 7.03
C PHE A 90 1.14 -5.62 5.94
N LYS A 91 -0.13 -5.70 5.59
CA LYS A 91 -0.77 -4.80 4.61
C LYS A 91 -2.27 -4.67 4.84
N LEU A 92 -2.76 -3.44 4.75
CA LEU A 92 -4.18 -3.10 4.75
C LEU A 92 -4.52 -2.53 3.37
N THR A 93 -5.40 -3.21 2.62
CA THR A 93 -5.71 -2.85 1.22
C THR A 93 -6.54 -1.57 1.11
N TRP A 94 -7.27 -1.22 2.17
CA TRP A 94 -8.14 -0.04 2.27
C TRP A 94 -7.46 1.17 2.91
N GLY A 95 -6.23 1.03 3.40
CA GLY A 95 -5.56 2.15 4.09
C GLY A 95 -4.28 1.77 4.83
N ARG A 96 -4.09 2.37 5.99
CA ARG A 96 -2.91 2.21 6.85
C ARG A 96 -3.30 2.09 8.31
N CYS A 97 -2.33 1.71 9.15
CA CYS A 97 -2.48 1.71 10.60
C CYS A 97 -1.24 2.31 11.24
N THR A 98 -1.44 3.12 12.27
CA THR A 98 -0.39 3.49 13.22
C THR A 98 -0.73 2.95 14.60
N LYS A 99 0.26 2.76 15.45
CA LYS A 99 0.12 2.13 16.76
C LYS A 99 0.72 3.00 17.85
N LYS A 100 0.05 3.03 19.01
CA LYS A 100 0.58 3.65 20.22
C LYS A 100 0.39 2.70 21.39
N ILE A 101 1.46 2.51 22.21
CA ILE A 101 1.41 1.70 23.42
C ILE A 101 1.62 2.61 24.60
N GLU A 102 0.66 2.65 25.52
CA GLU A 102 0.74 3.46 26.75
C GLU A 102 0.21 2.66 27.93
N ASN A 103 1.00 2.60 29.01
CA ASN A 103 0.63 1.91 30.25
C ASN A 103 0.17 0.46 30.03
N GLY A 104 0.84 -0.28 29.13
CA GLY A 104 0.52 -1.66 28.81
C GLY A 104 -0.76 -1.87 27.99
N ASN A 105 -1.35 -0.82 27.42
CA ASN A 105 -2.51 -0.88 26.55
C ASN A 105 -2.14 -0.35 25.16
N THR A 106 -2.79 -0.90 24.14
CA THR A 106 -2.57 -0.53 22.75
C THR A 106 -3.71 0.30 22.20
N THR A 107 -3.36 1.34 21.46
CA THR A 107 -4.28 2.09 20.61
C THR A 107 -3.83 1.91 19.16
N LEU A 108 -4.72 1.39 18.32
CA LEU A 108 -4.54 1.37 16.87
C LEU A 108 -5.33 2.52 16.26
N TYR A 109 -4.71 3.24 15.35
CA TYR A 109 -5.36 4.24 14.52
C TYR A 109 -5.45 3.68 13.11
N LEU A 110 -6.66 3.30 12.69
CA LEU A 110 -6.94 2.78 11.36
C LEU A 110 -7.25 3.96 10.44
N HIS A 111 -6.37 4.20 9.50
CA HIS A 111 -6.48 5.26 8.50
C HIS A 111 -7.16 4.71 7.25
N VAL A 112 -8.44 4.99 7.08
CA VAL A 112 -9.23 4.49 5.95
C VAL A 112 -9.15 5.49 4.80
N PHE A 113 -8.47 5.10 3.73
CA PHE A 113 -8.36 5.88 2.49
C PHE A 113 -9.51 5.56 1.53
N ASP A 114 -9.85 4.26 1.44
CA ASP A 114 -10.87 3.75 0.55
C ASP A 114 -11.85 2.87 1.33
N TRP A 115 -13.09 3.31 1.45
CA TRP A 115 -14.13 2.53 2.10
C TRP A 115 -14.59 1.38 1.21
N PRO A 116 -14.69 0.14 1.76
CA PRO A 116 -15.28 -0.97 1.05
C PRO A 116 -16.73 -0.67 0.65
N LYS A 117 -17.13 -1.12 -0.55
CA LYS A 117 -18.48 -0.88 -1.09
C LYS A 117 -19.59 -1.60 -0.30
N ASP A 118 -19.24 -2.70 0.36
CA ASP A 118 -20.13 -3.48 1.23
C ASP A 118 -20.26 -2.87 2.63
N GLU A 119 -19.68 -1.69 2.87
CA GLU A 119 -19.67 -1.00 4.16
C GLU A 119 -19.04 -1.82 5.30
N LEU A 120 -18.25 -2.85 4.98
CA LEU A 120 -17.62 -3.76 5.94
C LEU A 120 -16.09 -3.65 5.86
N LEU A 121 -15.49 -2.95 6.84
CA LEU A 121 -14.04 -2.83 6.93
C LEU A 121 -13.46 -4.06 7.63
N ARG A 122 -12.60 -4.81 6.94
CA ARG A 122 -11.91 -5.98 7.47
C ARG A 122 -10.51 -5.60 7.95
N VAL A 123 -10.22 -5.86 9.24
CA VAL A 123 -8.89 -5.75 9.83
C VAL A 123 -8.35 -7.17 10.01
N PRO A 124 -7.43 -7.61 9.12
CA PRO A 124 -7.09 -9.02 8.99
C PRO A 124 -6.23 -9.53 10.14
N GLY A 125 -6.45 -10.80 10.50
CA GLY A 125 -5.57 -11.57 11.38
C GLY A 125 -5.44 -11.02 12.79
N MET A 126 -6.45 -10.31 13.30
CA MET A 126 -6.38 -9.65 14.61
C MET A 126 -7.15 -10.40 15.68
N ASP A 127 -6.44 -10.85 16.73
CA ASP A 127 -7.05 -11.27 17.99
C ASP A 127 -6.69 -10.27 19.10
N ALA A 128 -7.70 -9.73 19.80
CA ALA A 128 -7.48 -8.68 20.78
C ALA A 128 -8.66 -8.54 21.75
N LYS A 129 -8.37 -8.09 22.97
CA LYS A 129 -9.38 -7.68 23.96
C LYS A 129 -9.78 -6.23 23.72
N ILE A 130 -10.70 -6.00 22.77
CA ILE A 130 -11.16 -4.67 22.39
C ILE A 130 -11.94 -4.05 23.55
N ARG A 131 -11.59 -2.81 23.91
CA ARG A 131 -12.26 -2.00 24.91
C ARG A 131 -13.24 -1.00 24.27
N ASP A 132 -12.83 -0.38 23.16
CA ASP A 132 -13.64 0.65 22.49
C ASP A 132 -13.24 0.82 21.03
N ILE A 133 -14.19 1.12 20.14
CA ILE A 133 -13.94 1.49 18.74
C ILE A 133 -14.80 2.70 18.38
N TYR A 134 -14.16 3.77 17.93
CA TYR A 134 -14.82 5.04 17.63
C TYR A 134 -14.12 5.86 16.54
N LEU A 135 -14.83 6.83 16.00
CA LEU A 135 -14.29 7.79 15.05
C LEU A 135 -13.45 8.85 15.77
N LEU A 136 -12.17 9.04 15.43
CA LEU A 136 -11.25 9.96 16.12
C LEU A 136 -11.83 11.39 16.23
N LYS A 137 -12.33 11.93 15.12
CA LYS A 137 -12.92 13.29 15.10
C LYS A 137 -14.26 13.41 15.83
N ASN A 138 -14.90 12.30 16.17
CA ASN A 138 -16.16 12.26 16.93
C ASN A 138 -16.24 11.00 17.81
N PRO A 139 -15.64 11.01 19.02
CA PRO A 139 -15.58 9.84 19.89
C PRO A 139 -16.95 9.28 20.36
N LYS A 140 -18.02 10.06 20.18
CA LYS A 140 -19.39 9.57 20.43
C LYS A 140 -19.87 8.62 19.33
N GLN A 141 -19.30 8.70 18.13
CA GLN A 141 -19.61 7.82 17.02
C GLN A 141 -18.85 6.51 17.19
N LYS A 142 -19.58 5.48 17.67
CA LYS A 142 -19.04 4.12 17.85
C LYS A 142 -19.26 3.29 16.60
N PHE A 143 -18.44 2.24 16.44
CA PHE A 143 -18.57 1.26 15.40
C PHE A 143 -19.16 -0.03 15.96
N ALA A 144 -20.12 -0.63 15.25
CA ALA A 144 -20.49 -2.01 15.48
C ALA A 144 -19.39 -2.91 14.91
N TRP A 145 -19.01 -3.93 15.68
CA TRP A 145 -17.93 -4.83 15.31
C TRP A 145 -18.18 -6.26 15.77
N LYS A 146 -17.50 -7.20 15.10
CA LYS A 146 -17.43 -8.61 15.51
C LYS A 146 -16.10 -9.20 15.07
N PHE A 147 -15.70 -10.32 15.67
CA PHE A 147 -14.66 -11.20 15.11
C PHE A 147 -15.29 -12.28 14.24
N GLU A 148 -14.67 -12.58 13.09
CA GLU A 148 -15.06 -13.64 12.19
C GLU A 148 -13.81 -14.12 11.44
N ASP A 149 -13.52 -15.43 11.45
CA ASP A 149 -12.38 -16.05 10.77
C ASP A 149 -11.00 -15.38 11.06
N ASN A 150 -10.76 -15.03 12.33
CA ASN A 150 -9.59 -14.27 12.80
C ASN A 150 -9.49 -12.81 12.29
N ASP A 151 -10.52 -12.28 11.67
CA ASP A 151 -10.57 -10.88 11.28
C ASP A 151 -11.47 -10.08 12.22
N LEU A 152 -11.08 -8.83 12.49
CA LEU A 152 -11.97 -7.86 13.09
C LEU A 152 -12.79 -7.19 11.98
N LEU A 153 -14.10 -7.33 12.02
CA LEU A 153 -15.04 -6.72 11.08
C LEU A 153 -15.68 -5.49 11.72
N LEU A 154 -15.57 -4.34 11.05
CA LEU A 154 -16.18 -3.08 11.46
C LEU A 154 -17.26 -2.68 10.45
N HIS A 155 -18.48 -2.48 10.94
CA HIS A 155 -19.56 -1.95 10.10
C HIS A 155 -19.47 -0.43 10.02
N ALA A 156 -19.42 0.11 8.79
CA ALA A 156 -19.40 1.55 8.57
C ALA A 156 -20.68 2.19 9.14
N PRO A 157 -20.58 3.20 10.01
CA PRO A 157 -21.75 3.92 10.47
C PRO A 157 -22.26 4.86 9.36
N LYS A 158 -23.56 5.19 9.41
CA LYS A 158 -24.16 6.21 8.50
C LYS A 158 -23.70 7.61 8.91
N VAL A 159 -22.46 7.97 8.57
CA VAL A 159 -21.85 9.27 8.88
C VAL A 159 -21.15 9.84 7.65
N ILE A 160 -20.88 11.14 7.67
CA ILE A 160 -20.02 11.76 6.67
C ILE A 160 -18.58 11.48 7.07
N PHE A 161 -17.89 10.68 6.24
CA PHE A 161 -16.48 10.39 6.39
C PHE A 161 -15.61 11.54 5.89
N ASP A 162 -14.37 11.60 6.39
CA ASP A 162 -13.38 12.49 5.81
C ASP A 162 -12.99 11.96 4.42
N PRO A 163 -13.10 12.79 3.35
CA PRO A 163 -12.86 12.32 1.99
C PRO A 163 -11.40 11.94 1.72
N ILE A 164 -10.47 12.43 2.54
CA ILE A 164 -9.03 12.18 2.37
C ILE A 164 -8.61 10.94 3.17
N ASN A 165 -8.96 10.94 4.46
CA ASN A 165 -8.51 9.91 5.40
C ASN A 165 -9.39 9.93 6.65
N THR A 166 -10.26 8.93 6.77
CA THR A 166 -11.05 8.72 7.97
C THR A 166 -10.24 7.94 9.00
N VAL A 167 -10.11 8.46 10.23
CA VAL A 167 -9.36 7.79 11.30
C VAL A 167 -10.30 7.13 12.30
N ILE A 168 -10.19 5.81 12.44
CA ILE A 168 -10.89 5.00 13.44
C ILE A 168 -9.90 4.63 14.54
N VAL A 169 -10.32 4.83 15.79
CA VAL A 169 -9.54 4.47 16.98
C VAL A 169 -10.01 3.12 17.49
N VAL A 170 -9.09 2.20 17.68
CA VAL A 170 -9.34 0.90 18.33
C VAL A 170 -8.53 0.84 19.63
N LYS A 171 -9.21 0.87 20.77
CA LYS A 171 -8.60 0.75 22.09
C LYS A 171 -8.57 -0.72 22.53
N ILE A 172 -7.40 -1.22 22.92
CA ILE A 172 -7.15 -2.61 23.24
C ILE A 172 -6.53 -2.71 24.64
N ASN A 173 -6.99 -3.66 25.44
CA ASN A 173 -6.34 -4.02 26.70
C ASN A 173 -5.16 -4.97 26.39
N GLY A 174 -3.94 -4.56 26.73
CA GLY A 174 -2.73 -5.28 26.36
C GLY A 174 -2.29 -5.01 24.92
N GLU A 175 -1.55 -5.96 24.36
CA GLU A 175 -1.15 -5.94 22.95
C GLU A 175 -2.02 -6.92 22.15
N PRO A 176 -2.39 -6.59 20.90
CA PRO A 176 -3.10 -7.51 20.02
C PRO A 176 -2.17 -8.62 19.53
N GLU A 177 -2.68 -9.83 19.37
CA GLU A 177 -2.04 -10.88 18.59
C GLU A 177 -2.42 -10.68 17.12
N ILE A 178 -1.40 -10.56 16.25
CA ILE A 178 -1.62 -10.33 14.82
C ILE A 178 -1.07 -11.51 14.03
N THR A 179 -1.96 -12.26 13.39
CA THR A 179 -1.61 -13.22 12.37
C THR A 179 -1.33 -12.49 11.06
N SER A 180 -0.14 -12.67 10.51
CA SER A 180 0.24 -11.98 9.26
C SER A 180 -0.68 -12.38 8.10
N ASN A 181 -1.23 -11.37 7.40
CA ASN A 181 -1.94 -11.55 6.14
C ASN A 181 -1.02 -11.53 4.91
N LYS A 182 0.28 -11.76 5.10
CA LYS A 182 1.24 -11.91 4.00
C LYS A 182 0.83 -13.10 3.13
N PRO A 183 0.82 -12.95 1.79
CA PRO A 183 0.56 -14.07 0.90
C PRO A 183 1.45 -15.27 1.24
N SER A 184 0.87 -16.45 1.28
CA SER A 184 1.56 -17.68 1.65
C SER A 184 1.08 -18.86 0.80
N LEU A 185 1.81 -19.98 0.91
CA LEU A 185 1.44 -21.21 0.22
C LEU A 185 0.14 -21.78 0.80
N ALA A 186 -0.86 -21.97 -0.04
CA ALA A 186 -2.12 -22.62 0.26
C ALA A 186 -2.51 -23.54 -0.89
N GLU A 187 -2.80 -24.80 -0.62
CA GLU A 187 -3.20 -25.80 -1.61
C GLU A 187 -2.24 -25.89 -2.82
N GLY A 188 -0.92 -25.81 -2.56
CA GLY A 188 0.12 -25.87 -3.58
C GLY A 188 0.26 -24.59 -4.44
N LYS A 189 -0.40 -23.50 -4.07
CA LYS A 189 -0.35 -22.22 -4.78
C LYS A 189 -0.05 -21.05 -3.85
N ILE A 190 0.65 -20.05 -4.37
CA ILE A 190 0.85 -18.75 -3.73
C ILE A 190 0.18 -17.72 -4.62
N SER A 191 -0.87 -17.08 -4.10
CA SER A 191 -1.56 -16.01 -4.81
C SER A 191 -0.97 -14.67 -4.41
N LEU A 192 -0.55 -13.87 -5.40
CA LEU A 192 0.07 -12.55 -5.24
C LEU A 192 -0.79 -11.50 -5.96
N PRO A 193 -1.94 -11.11 -5.39
CA PRO A 193 -2.85 -10.18 -6.06
C PRO A 193 -2.30 -8.76 -6.07
N ALA A 194 -2.82 -7.91 -6.96
CA ALA A 194 -2.33 -6.55 -7.21
C ALA A 194 -2.36 -5.66 -5.96
N GLU A 195 -3.34 -5.83 -5.08
CA GLU A 195 -3.46 -5.05 -3.84
C GLU A 195 -2.34 -5.32 -2.83
N PHE A 196 -1.64 -6.45 -2.96
CA PHE A 196 -0.46 -6.76 -2.15
C PHE A 196 0.85 -6.33 -2.80
N ALA A 197 0.80 -5.80 -4.00
CA ALA A 197 1.98 -5.31 -4.70
C ALA A 197 2.50 -3.98 -4.16
N ASP A 198 3.81 -3.80 -4.22
CA ASP A 198 4.48 -2.51 -4.08
C ASP A 198 4.91 -2.02 -5.47
N ILE A 199 4.40 -0.85 -5.88
CA ILE A 199 4.64 -0.26 -7.19
C ILE A 199 5.75 0.77 -7.07
N HIS A 200 6.87 0.53 -7.74
CA HIS A 200 8.03 1.42 -7.74
C HIS A 200 8.04 2.27 -9.01
N ASN A 201 7.44 3.45 -8.94
CA ASN A 201 7.42 4.41 -10.02
C ASN A 201 8.75 5.22 -10.08
N PRO A 202 9.21 5.63 -11.27
CA PRO A 202 10.45 6.40 -11.43
C PRO A 202 10.36 7.86 -10.97
N GLY A 203 9.22 8.32 -10.46
CA GLY A 203 9.02 9.66 -9.92
C GLY A 203 8.51 10.72 -10.91
N TYR A 204 8.63 10.49 -12.21
CA TYR A 204 8.20 11.44 -13.25
C TYR A 204 7.41 10.73 -14.36
N GLY A 205 6.45 11.45 -14.94
CA GLY A 205 5.62 10.98 -16.05
C GLY A 205 4.37 10.23 -15.62
N THR A 206 3.78 9.48 -16.55
CA THR A 206 2.61 8.64 -16.27
C THR A 206 3.01 7.53 -15.32
N GLN A 207 2.34 7.48 -14.19
CA GLN A 207 2.64 6.53 -13.12
C GLN A 207 1.66 5.37 -13.15
N ALA A 208 2.20 4.16 -13.06
CA ALA A 208 1.40 2.99 -12.76
C ALA A 208 0.78 3.13 -11.37
N ARG A 209 -0.46 2.69 -11.23
CA ARG A 209 -1.20 2.80 -9.98
C ARG A 209 -2.14 1.64 -9.76
N LEU A 210 -2.44 1.38 -8.49
CA LEU A 210 -3.47 0.44 -8.09
C LEU A 210 -4.84 1.09 -8.28
N GLU A 211 -5.73 0.43 -9.02
CA GLU A 211 -7.13 0.83 -9.18
C GLU A 211 -8.06 -0.30 -8.74
N ASN A 212 -9.12 0.07 -8.02
CA ASN A 212 -10.19 -0.85 -7.65
C ASN A 212 -11.25 -0.84 -8.76
N SER A 213 -11.43 -1.98 -9.44
CA SER A 213 -12.42 -2.15 -10.50
C SER A 213 -13.74 -2.76 -10.00
N GLY A 214 -14.03 -2.70 -8.72
CA GLY A 214 -15.24 -3.21 -8.07
C GLY A 214 -14.99 -4.45 -7.25
N GLU A 215 -14.76 -5.59 -7.84
CA GLU A 215 -14.48 -6.85 -7.13
C GLU A 215 -12.99 -7.17 -7.01
N THR A 216 -12.17 -6.57 -7.86
CA THR A 216 -10.73 -6.84 -7.93
C THR A 216 -9.91 -5.58 -8.08
N PHE A 217 -8.69 -5.60 -7.53
CA PHE A 217 -7.70 -4.59 -7.77
C PHE A 217 -6.87 -4.93 -9.01
N LYS A 218 -6.39 -3.86 -9.70
CA LYS A 218 -5.48 -3.97 -10.84
C LYS A 218 -4.42 -2.90 -10.79
N ILE A 219 -3.23 -3.23 -11.22
CA ILE A 219 -2.20 -2.24 -11.56
C ILE A 219 -2.47 -1.78 -12.98
N THR A 220 -2.76 -0.50 -13.15
CA THR A 220 -3.14 0.13 -14.43
C THR A 220 -2.13 1.20 -14.83
N ARG A 221 -2.25 1.72 -16.07
CA ARG A 221 -1.35 2.75 -16.62
C ARG A 221 0.13 2.35 -16.59
N TRP A 222 0.39 1.08 -16.66
CA TRP A 222 1.76 0.58 -16.64
C TRP A 222 2.36 0.60 -18.05
N ILE A 223 2.74 1.81 -18.49
CA ILE A 223 3.32 2.08 -19.80
C ILE A 223 4.84 2.24 -19.69
N ASP A 224 5.31 2.82 -18.58
CA ASP A 224 6.74 3.10 -18.39
C ASP A 224 7.52 1.83 -18.01
N PRO A 225 8.49 1.40 -18.84
CA PRO A 225 9.29 0.20 -18.55
C PRO A 225 10.25 0.34 -17.36
N ARG A 226 10.39 1.53 -16.79
CA ARG A 226 11.19 1.76 -15.57
C ARG A 226 10.41 1.43 -14.29
N VAL A 227 9.09 1.31 -14.38
CA VAL A 227 8.25 0.87 -13.25
C VAL A 227 8.50 -0.61 -13.01
N ARG A 228 8.77 -0.98 -11.76
CA ARG A 228 8.81 -2.37 -11.31
C ARG A 228 7.74 -2.61 -10.24
N VAL A 229 7.30 -3.84 -10.14
CA VAL A 229 6.30 -4.26 -9.16
C VAL A 229 6.86 -5.41 -8.34
N GLU A 230 6.65 -5.37 -7.03
CA GLU A 230 7.21 -6.33 -6.10
C GLU A 230 6.13 -6.86 -5.15
N TRP A 231 6.25 -8.16 -4.79
CA TRP A 231 5.41 -8.81 -3.78
C TRP A 231 6.28 -9.49 -2.75
N MET A 232 6.04 -9.19 -1.47
CA MET A 232 6.54 -10.02 -0.38
C MET A 232 5.54 -11.13 -0.09
N PHE A 233 6.04 -12.35 0.06
CA PHE A 233 5.26 -13.52 0.42
C PHE A 233 6.10 -14.46 1.28
N THR A 234 5.48 -15.49 1.87
CA THR A 234 6.19 -16.53 2.61
C THR A 234 5.86 -17.91 2.10
N THR A 235 6.81 -18.84 2.19
CA THR A 235 6.59 -20.27 1.91
C THR A 235 7.49 -21.13 2.78
N ASP A 236 6.98 -22.23 3.23
CA ASP A 236 7.72 -23.30 3.93
C ASP A 236 8.20 -24.39 2.98
N GLU A 237 7.84 -24.33 1.70
CA GLU A 237 8.14 -25.34 0.70
C GLU A 237 9.02 -24.76 -0.43
N PRO A 238 10.36 -24.85 -0.32
CA PRO A 238 11.26 -24.59 -1.45
C PRO A 238 10.98 -25.51 -2.63
N GLY A 239 11.39 -25.13 -3.83
CA GLY A 239 11.23 -25.95 -5.03
C GLY A 239 10.98 -25.14 -6.29
N MET A 240 10.52 -25.84 -7.34
CA MET A 240 10.14 -25.24 -8.62
C MET A 240 8.67 -24.84 -8.60
N TYR A 241 8.41 -23.63 -9.09
CA TYR A 241 7.06 -23.09 -9.21
C TYR A 241 6.81 -22.61 -10.64
N GLN A 242 5.64 -22.93 -11.18
CA GLN A 242 5.15 -22.32 -12.41
C GLN A 242 4.53 -20.97 -12.06
N ALA A 243 5.00 -19.92 -12.72
CA ALA A 243 4.47 -18.56 -12.55
C ALA A 243 3.47 -18.24 -13.66
N GLU A 244 2.30 -17.72 -13.28
CA GLU A 244 1.24 -17.26 -14.18
C GLU A 244 0.84 -15.83 -13.82
N ALA A 245 0.71 -14.96 -14.83
CA ALA A 245 0.14 -13.61 -14.66
C ALA A 245 -1.36 -13.61 -14.96
N LEU A 246 -2.13 -12.91 -14.14
CA LEU A 246 -3.54 -12.55 -14.40
C LEU A 246 -3.54 -11.15 -14.98
N VAL A 247 -3.66 -11.01 -16.29
CA VAL A 247 -3.33 -9.77 -16.99
C VAL A 247 -4.23 -9.50 -18.17
N ASN A 248 -4.59 -8.22 -18.37
CA ASN A 248 -5.13 -7.71 -19.62
C ASN A 248 -3.99 -7.01 -20.37
N VAL A 249 -3.62 -7.54 -21.53
CA VAL A 249 -2.50 -7.05 -22.34
C VAL A 249 -3.03 -6.19 -23.46
N LYS A 250 -2.82 -4.87 -23.36
CA LYS A 250 -3.22 -3.91 -24.40
C LYS A 250 -2.22 -3.89 -25.55
N GLN A 251 -0.94 -4.08 -25.23
CA GLN A 251 0.14 -4.15 -26.20
C GLN A 251 1.14 -5.21 -25.75
N SER A 252 1.57 -6.07 -26.66
CA SER A 252 2.59 -7.10 -26.38
C SER A 252 3.87 -6.52 -25.81
N GLY A 253 4.58 -7.34 -25.05
CA GLY A 253 5.84 -6.97 -24.44
C GLY A 253 6.56 -8.16 -23.86
N ALA A 254 7.56 -7.91 -23.02
CA ALA A 254 8.27 -8.94 -22.28
C ALA A 254 8.58 -8.46 -20.87
N ALA A 255 8.64 -9.40 -19.92
CA ALA A 255 9.00 -9.12 -18.54
C ALA A 255 9.99 -10.14 -17.99
N GLU A 256 10.72 -9.75 -16.95
CA GLU A 256 11.55 -10.62 -16.12
C GLU A 256 10.90 -10.75 -14.74
N LEU A 257 10.71 -11.99 -14.29
CA LEU A 257 10.45 -12.30 -12.89
C LEU A 257 11.75 -12.70 -12.20
N ALA A 258 11.90 -12.27 -10.95
CA ALA A 258 13.05 -12.63 -10.13
C ALA A 258 12.62 -12.97 -8.69
N ILE A 259 13.20 -14.03 -8.11
CA ILE A 259 13.15 -14.37 -6.68
C ILE A 259 14.58 -14.69 -6.26
N GLY A 260 15.18 -13.84 -5.40
CA GLY A 260 16.60 -13.92 -5.09
C GLY A 260 17.46 -13.81 -6.35
N GLU A 261 18.30 -14.80 -6.61
CA GLU A 261 19.15 -14.87 -7.81
C GLU A 261 18.46 -15.58 -9.00
N ASN A 262 17.34 -16.26 -8.75
CA ASN A 262 16.62 -17.00 -9.79
C ASN A 262 15.78 -16.04 -10.63
N LYS A 263 15.88 -16.17 -11.95
CA LYS A 263 15.22 -15.28 -12.92
C LYS A 263 14.62 -16.08 -14.07
N VAL A 264 13.50 -15.59 -14.57
CA VAL A 264 12.88 -16.06 -15.81
C VAL A 264 12.40 -14.87 -16.63
N LYS A 265 12.71 -14.86 -17.93
CA LYS A 265 12.18 -13.89 -18.90
C LYS A 265 11.08 -14.54 -19.71
N SER A 266 10.02 -13.78 -19.96
CA SER A 266 8.84 -14.26 -20.66
C SER A 266 8.30 -13.20 -21.60
N GLU A 267 7.90 -13.63 -22.79
CA GLU A 267 7.10 -12.84 -23.69
C GLU A 267 5.66 -12.76 -23.17
N ILE A 268 5.06 -11.58 -23.31
CA ILE A 268 3.70 -11.30 -22.93
C ILE A 268 2.95 -10.98 -24.23
N PRO A 269 2.25 -11.95 -24.83
CA PRO A 269 1.55 -11.74 -26.09
C PRO A 269 0.39 -10.78 -25.92
N GLN A 270 0.05 -10.04 -26.99
CA GLN A 270 -1.10 -9.17 -27.00
C GLN A 270 -2.38 -9.95 -26.68
N GLY A 271 -3.21 -9.37 -25.82
CA GLY A 271 -4.46 -9.95 -25.40
C GLY A 271 -5.66 -9.52 -26.27
N ASN A 272 -6.83 -9.98 -25.89
CA ASN A 272 -8.11 -9.69 -26.53
C ASN A 272 -8.95 -8.60 -25.82
N GLY A 273 -8.34 -7.84 -24.91
CA GLY A 273 -9.01 -6.81 -24.11
C GLY A 273 -9.65 -7.30 -22.82
N THR A 274 -9.49 -8.58 -22.48
CA THR A 274 -9.98 -9.17 -21.22
C THR A 274 -8.83 -9.67 -20.36
N ILE A 275 -9.08 -9.90 -19.06
CA ILE A 275 -8.09 -10.55 -18.18
C ILE A 275 -7.95 -12.00 -18.61
N GLN A 276 -6.71 -12.42 -18.80
CA GLN A 276 -6.32 -13.78 -19.15
C GLN A 276 -5.17 -14.26 -18.29
N LYS A 277 -4.98 -15.57 -18.23
CA LYS A 277 -3.80 -16.20 -17.63
C LYS A 277 -2.71 -16.34 -18.67
N ILE A 278 -1.52 -15.85 -18.37
CA ILE A 278 -0.34 -16.03 -19.20
C ILE A 278 0.73 -16.73 -18.37
N VAL A 279 1.22 -17.86 -18.88
CA VAL A 279 2.35 -18.57 -18.26
C VAL A 279 3.62 -17.78 -18.51
N LEU A 280 4.28 -17.37 -17.40
CA LEU A 280 5.52 -16.62 -17.43
C LEU A 280 6.77 -17.52 -17.34
N GLY A 281 6.58 -18.80 -17.08
CA GLY A 281 7.67 -19.78 -16.99
C GLY A 281 7.80 -20.39 -15.59
N GLU A 282 8.95 -21.02 -15.37
CA GLU A 282 9.25 -21.69 -14.10
C GLU A 282 10.31 -20.91 -13.33
N ILE A 283 10.09 -20.74 -12.05
CA ILE A 283 11.02 -20.06 -11.16
C ILE A 283 11.29 -20.88 -9.92
N LYS A 284 12.55 -20.92 -9.48
CA LYS A 284 12.97 -21.67 -8.30
C LYS A 284 12.92 -20.79 -7.05
N ILE A 285 12.40 -21.35 -5.97
CA ILE A 285 12.51 -20.81 -4.61
C ILE A 285 13.53 -21.68 -3.87
N ASP A 286 14.68 -21.10 -3.49
CA ASP A 286 15.81 -21.86 -2.96
C ASP A 286 15.66 -22.25 -1.48
N LYS A 287 14.93 -21.46 -0.70
CA LYS A 287 14.79 -21.63 0.76
C LYS A 287 13.39 -21.26 1.26
N ALA A 288 13.01 -21.87 2.37
CA ALA A 288 11.80 -21.50 3.11
C ALA A 288 11.92 -20.09 3.74
N GLY A 289 10.78 -19.53 4.12
CA GLY A 289 10.65 -18.23 4.76
C GLY A 289 10.23 -17.12 3.79
N ASP A 290 10.51 -15.90 4.16
CA ASP A 290 10.14 -14.71 3.41
C ASP A 290 10.87 -14.62 2.07
N GLN A 291 10.11 -14.32 1.04
CA GLN A 291 10.55 -14.17 -0.34
C GLN A 291 10.10 -12.82 -0.90
N LEU A 292 10.83 -12.34 -1.89
CA LEU A 292 10.46 -11.16 -2.67
C LEU A 292 10.40 -11.53 -4.15
N LEU A 293 9.21 -11.52 -4.74
CA LEU A 293 9.02 -11.61 -6.18
C LEU A 293 9.13 -10.21 -6.78
N LYS A 294 9.98 -10.04 -7.77
CA LYS A 294 10.09 -8.83 -8.60
C LYS A 294 9.57 -9.12 -9.99
N PHE A 295 8.70 -8.24 -10.49
CA PHE A 295 8.25 -8.22 -11.87
C PHE A 295 8.78 -6.95 -12.52
N THR A 296 9.65 -7.09 -13.50
CA THR A 296 10.34 -5.98 -14.15
C THR A 296 10.10 -6.05 -15.66
N PRO A 297 9.63 -4.96 -16.30
CA PRO A 297 9.56 -4.86 -17.75
C PRO A 297 10.92 -5.04 -18.42
N VAL A 298 10.94 -5.68 -19.60
CA VAL A 298 12.11 -5.63 -20.49
C VAL A 298 12.04 -4.32 -21.26
N LYS A 299 12.97 -3.41 -20.99
CA LYS A 299 12.91 -2.01 -21.39
C LYS A 299 12.71 -1.79 -22.89
N GLU A 300 13.36 -2.60 -23.71
CA GLU A 300 13.33 -2.51 -25.17
C GLU A 300 12.11 -3.17 -25.81
N ASN A 301 11.38 -3.96 -25.02
CA ASN A 301 10.20 -4.70 -25.44
C ASN A 301 9.14 -4.66 -24.32
N TRP A 302 8.52 -3.50 -24.11
CA TRP A 302 7.48 -3.33 -23.13
C TRP A 302 6.24 -2.67 -23.73
N GLY A 303 5.08 -3.30 -23.53
CA GLY A 303 3.79 -2.76 -23.91
C GLY A 303 2.90 -2.51 -22.70
N GLU A 304 1.82 -1.75 -22.89
CA GLU A 304 0.86 -1.45 -21.81
C GLU A 304 0.10 -2.69 -21.37
N ILE A 305 0.11 -2.94 -20.07
CA ILE A 305 -0.68 -4.02 -19.42
C ILE A 305 -1.49 -3.50 -18.23
N GLU A 306 -2.54 -4.24 -17.88
CA GLU A 306 -3.24 -4.14 -16.60
C GLU A 306 -3.07 -5.46 -15.86
N LEU A 307 -2.40 -5.44 -14.71
CA LEU A 307 -2.04 -6.65 -13.97
C LEU A 307 -2.92 -6.81 -12.73
N SER A 308 -3.66 -7.92 -12.62
CA SER A 308 -4.46 -8.27 -11.44
C SER A 308 -3.68 -9.07 -10.41
N GLY A 309 -2.60 -9.73 -10.80
CA GLY A 309 -1.73 -10.46 -9.87
C GLY A 309 -0.90 -11.55 -10.56
N ILE A 310 -0.11 -12.23 -9.72
CA ILE A 310 0.70 -13.39 -10.10
C ILE A 310 0.25 -14.58 -9.26
N VAL A 311 0.25 -15.75 -9.86
CA VAL A 311 0.04 -17.04 -9.16
C VAL A 311 1.28 -17.89 -9.37
N LEU A 312 1.85 -18.37 -8.28
CA LEU A 312 2.94 -19.35 -8.28
C LEU A 312 2.34 -20.70 -7.89
N SER A 313 2.41 -21.69 -8.78
CA SER A 313 1.92 -23.06 -8.54
C SER A 313 3.11 -23.99 -8.38
N LYS A 314 3.18 -24.70 -7.24
CA LYS A 314 4.26 -25.64 -6.96
C LYS A 314 4.21 -26.80 -7.95
N LYS A 315 5.36 -27.14 -8.51
CA LYS A 315 5.51 -28.32 -9.37
C LYS A 315 5.79 -29.56 -8.51
N GLN A 316 5.16 -30.64 -8.89
CA GLN A 316 5.38 -31.95 -8.25
C GLN A 316 6.74 -32.51 -8.60
#